data_db6f2a2f25583da809add57eebe6e7cf
#
_entry.id   db6f2a2f25583da809add57eebe6e7cf
#
_cell.length_a   1.000
_cell.length_b   1.000
_cell.length_c   1.000
_cell.angle_alpha   90.00
_cell.angle_beta   90.00
_cell.angle_gamma   90.00
#
_symmetry.space_group_name_H-M   'P 1'
#
loop_
_entity.id
_entity.type
_entity.pdbx_description
1 polymer ?
#
loop_
_entity_poly.entity_id
_entity_poly.type
_entity_poly.pdbx_seq_one_letter_code
_entity_poly.pdbx_strand_id
1 'polypeptide(L)'
;MASHIFTIKNTGNGPLVITRITASCGCTQPEWTKEPIAPGKTGEVKVTYNPKGRPGPFYKTIAIYSNGKKGSFSLGIKGNVTPKEAQPILIYPYSIGDLKLQTKNILYSTIRPEETLGEKINLINEGKTSLNIHLGKTPHYLNVVANPTKLAPGETGEISILMNAKEAKRKGRMTAEIPVTVESIGQKKGTEGKLHVAANIIDDFSKLTASEKAKAPVAQLSGTLLDFGKLPDKSSFIPLVGGRVSGTIEITNSGKSPLVIYSVTCEDERVAVSGGKREIKPGTTATFKVTVRPKEIKTKLEALINFVCNDPNGPVRLVKVTANK
;
A
#
# COMPACT_ATOMS: atom_id res chain seq x y z
N MET A 1 11.97 -17.45 23.02
CA MET A 1 11.52 -18.29 24.16
C MET A 1 11.05 -17.39 25.28
N ALA A 2 10.03 -17.80 26.04
CA ALA A 2 9.53 -17.06 27.20
C ALA A 2 9.72 -17.93 28.44
N SER A 3 10.18 -17.34 29.57
CA SER A 3 10.44 -18.07 30.81
C SER A 3 9.73 -17.42 31.98
N HIS A 4 9.30 -18.24 32.94
CA HIS A 4 8.75 -17.80 34.21
C HIS A 4 9.30 -18.64 35.35
N ILE A 5 9.56 -18.01 36.50
CA ILE A 5 10.07 -18.69 37.71
C ILE A 5 8.95 -18.72 38.75
N PHE A 6 8.61 -19.91 39.18
CA PHE A 6 7.70 -20.15 40.31
C PHE A 6 8.52 -20.42 41.57
N THR A 7 8.15 -19.79 42.65
CA THR A 7 8.76 -20.05 43.98
C THR A 7 7.92 -21.08 44.75
N ILE A 8 8.54 -22.15 45.15
CA ILE A 8 7.93 -23.20 45.96
C ILE A 8 8.43 -23.04 47.39
N LYS A 9 7.54 -22.80 48.34
CA LYS A 9 7.89 -22.70 49.77
C LYS A 9 7.60 -24.02 50.50
N ASN A 10 8.58 -24.51 51.25
CA ASN A 10 8.38 -25.63 52.16
C ASN A 10 7.70 -25.12 53.45
N THR A 11 6.44 -25.46 53.64
CA THR A 11 5.64 -25.13 54.85
C THR A 11 5.54 -26.28 55.82
N GLY A 12 6.22 -27.39 55.55
CA GLY A 12 6.31 -28.58 56.45
C GLY A 12 7.41 -28.43 57.46
N ASN A 13 7.55 -29.48 58.30
CA ASN A 13 8.54 -29.60 59.38
C ASN A 13 9.76 -30.45 58.98
N GLY A 14 9.78 -31.10 57.82
CA GLY A 14 10.88 -31.87 57.25
C GLY A 14 11.36 -31.32 55.91
N PRO A 15 12.52 -31.77 55.37
CA PRO A 15 13.03 -31.34 54.07
C PRO A 15 12.08 -31.74 52.95
N LEU A 16 11.72 -30.77 52.07
CA LEU A 16 10.91 -30.98 50.87
C LEU A 16 11.82 -31.31 49.70
N VAL A 17 11.59 -32.45 49.04
CA VAL A 17 12.34 -32.90 47.86
C VAL A 17 11.40 -32.95 46.67
N ILE A 18 11.71 -32.20 45.60
CA ILE A 18 11.05 -32.31 44.31
C ILE A 18 11.69 -33.46 43.54
N THR A 19 10.97 -34.57 43.39
CA THR A 19 11.51 -35.82 42.82
C THR A 19 11.45 -35.83 41.29
N ARG A 20 10.41 -35.24 40.73
CA ARG A 20 10.19 -35.18 39.28
C ARG A 20 9.29 -34.02 38.91
N ILE A 21 9.53 -33.43 37.72
CA ILE A 21 8.60 -32.50 37.08
C ILE A 21 8.33 -32.97 35.65
N THR A 22 7.06 -32.95 35.25
CA THR A 22 6.64 -33.27 33.87
C THR A 22 5.81 -32.14 33.28
N ALA A 23 6.07 -31.81 32.04
CA ALA A 23 5.27 -30.81 31.28
C ALA A 23 4.29 -31.53 30.36
N SER A 24 3.14 -30.89 30.08
CA SER A 24 2.09 -31.41 29.18
C SER A 24 2.51 -31.49 27.71
N CYS A 25 3.63 -30.91 27.32
CA CYS A 25 4.19 -30.97 25.94
C CYS A 25 5.71 -30.78 25.94
N GLY A 26 6.40 -31.30 24.94
CA GLY A 26 7.84 -31.04 24.73
C GLY A 26 8.19 -29.58 24.41
N CYS A 27 7.18 -28.70 24.20
CA CYS A 27 7.34 -27.27 24.00
C CYS A 27 7.58 -26.50 25.31
N THR A 28 7.49 -27.16 26.46
CA THR A 28 7.65 -26.59 27.81
C THR A 28 8.73 -27.34 28.53
N GLN A 29 9.79 -26.66 28.91
CA GLN A 29 10.96 -27.25 29.57
C GLN A 29 11.05 -26.74 31.02
N PRO A 30 10.85 -27.58 32.02
CA PRO A 30 11.02 -27.24 33.43
C PRO A 30 12.44 -27.52 33.93
N GLU A 31 12.98 -26.57 34.68
CA GLU A 31 14.20 -26.69 35.48
C GLU A 31 13.83 -26.37 36.93
N TRP A 32 14.42 -27.07 37.93
CA TRP A 32 14.05 -26.83 39.31
C TRP A 32 15.22 -27.09 40.30
N THR A 33 15.10 -26.53 41.51
CA THR A 33 15.98 -26.78 42.63
C THR A 33 16.01 -28.28 42.93
N LYS A 34 17.17 -28.93 42.81
CA LYS A 34 17.38 -30.39 43.06
C LYS A 34 17.66 -30.68 44.50
N GLU A 35 18.25 -29.73 45.24
CA GLU A 35 18.59 -29.85 46.64
C GLU A 35 17.32 -29.86 47.49
N PRO A 36 17.32 -30.62 48.62
CA PRO A 36 16.25 -30.61 49.60
C PRO A 36 15.99 -29.19 50.13
N ILE A 37 14.75 -28.71 50.04
CA ILE A 37 14.34 -27.39 50.55
C ILE A 37 14.04 -27.55 52.04
N ALA A 38 14.83 -26.91 52.90
CA ALA A 38 14.65 -26.96 54.36
C ALA A 38 13.30 -26.33 54.80
N PRO A 39 12.76 -26.71 55.96
CA PRO A 39 11.56 -26.10 56.51
C PRO A 39 11.60 -24.57 56.52
N GLY A 40 10.53 -23.93 56.05
CA GLY A 40 10.39 -22.47 55.95
C GLY A 40 11.14 -21.84 54.78
N LYS A 41 12.03 -22.57 54.09
CA LYS A 41 12.80 -22.07 52.93
C LYS A 41 12.06 -22.27 51.63
N THR A 42 12.60 -21.68 50.57
CA THR A 42 12.04 -21.68 49.20
C THR A 42 12.99 -22.35 48.21
N GLY A 43 12.43 -23.00 47.22
CA GLY A 43 13.09 -23.45 45.99
C GLY A 43 12.42 -22.85 44.75
N GLU A 44 13.05 -23.01 43.62
CA GLU A 44 12.57 -22.43 42.35
C GLU A 44 12.21 -23.53 41.34
N VAL A 45 11.18 -23.25 40.55
CA VAL A 45 10.83 -23.99 39.33
C VAL A 45 10.77 -23.00 38.17
N LYS A 46 11.78 -23.02 37.33
CA LYS A 46 11.83 -22.22 36.10
C LYS A 46 11.18 -23.00 34.98
N VAL A 47 10.24 -22.38 34.28
CA VAL A 47 9.52 -22.99 33.16
C VAL A 47 9.79 -22.16 31.92
N THR A 48 10.35 -22.78 30.87
CA THR A 48 10.64 -22.15 29.59
C THR A 48 9.71 -22.72 28.54
N TYR A 49 8.99 -21.82 27.84
CA TYR A 49 8.08 -22.13 26.73
C TYR A 49 8.68 -21.75 25.40
N ASN A 50 8.62 -22.66 24.42
CA ASN A 50 9.03 -22.39 23.03
C ASN A 50 7.81 -22.07 22.16
N PRO A 51 7.62 -20.80 21.75
CA PRO A 51 6.47 -20.38 20.96
C PRO A 51 6.62 -20.64 19.45
N LYS A 52 7.78 -21.13 18.97
CA LYS A 52 8.08 -21.27 17.54
C LYS A 52 7.06 -22.19 16.85
N GLY A 53 6.37 -21.67 15.82
CA GLY A 53 5.36 -22.39 15.05
C GLY A 53 4.04 -22.65 15.80
N ARG A 54 3.75 -21.88 16.87
CA ARG A 54 2.56 -22.05 17.73
C ARG A 54 1.87 -20.73 17.99
N PRO A 55 1.33 -20.04 16.97
CA PRO A 55 0.61 -18.78 17.16
C PRO A 55 -0.72 -19.01 17.90
N GLY A 56 -1.20 -17.94 18.56
CA GLY A 56 -2.47 -17.96 19.28
C GLY A 56 -2.36 -18.22 20.78
N PRO A 57 -3.50 -18.37 21.46
CA PRO A 57 -3.55 -18.59 22.90
C PRO A 57 -3.04 -19.98 23.28
N PHE A 58 -2.34 -20.07 24.40
CA PHE A 58 -1.92 -21.34 24.95
C PHE A 58 -2.18 -21.45 26.45
N TYR A 59 -2.39 -22.67 26.90
CA TYR A 59 -2.38 -23.07 28.29
C TYR A 59 -1.59 -24.37 28.40
N LYS A 60 -0.58 -24.42 29.32
CA LYS A 60 0.26 -25.60 29.57
C LYS A 60 0.32 -25.89 31.04
N THR A 61 0.26 -27.14 31.37
CA THR A 61 0.35 -27.61 32.76
C THR A 61 1.70 -28.28 33.00
N ILE A 62 2.22 -28.10 34.22
CA ILE A 62 3.44 -28.68 34.71
C ILE A 62 3.10 -29.41 36.01
N ALA A 63 3.23 -30.72 36.01
CA ALA A 63 3.00 -31.54 37.21
C ALA A 63 4.32 -31.70 37.99
N ILE A 64 4.30 -31.35 39.28
CA ILE A 64 5.42 -31.40 40.19
C ILE A 64 5.15 -32.53 41.17
N TYR A 65 6.09 -33.46 41.29
CA TYR A 65 6.05 -34.58 42.21
C TYR A 65 7.07 -34.35 43.34
N SER A 66 6.65 -34.58 44.59
CA SER A 66 7.48 -34.34 45.76
C SER A 66 7.15 -35.32 46.89
N ASN A 67 7.98 -35.35 47.91
CA ASN A 67 7.72 -36.08 49.15
C ASN A 67 6.75 -35.36 50.12
N GLY A 68 6.15 -34.22 49.67
CA GLY A 68 5.19 -33.50 50.48
C GLY A 68 3.87 -34.26 50.64
N LYS A 69 3.02 -33.85 51.59
CA LYS A 69 1.77 -34.54 52.02
C LYS A 69 0.80 -34.86 50.84
N LYS A 70 0.75 -34.03 49.80
CA LYS A 70 -0.11 -34.26 48.62
C LYS A 70 0.57 -35.10 47.52
N GLY A 71 1.86 -35.43 47.64
CA GLY A 71 2.63 -36.19 46.66
C GLY A 71 2.87 -35.44 45.32
N SER A 72 1.88 -34.74 44.84
CA SER A 72 1.98 -33.94 43.60
C SER A 72 1.06 -32.75 43.60
N PHE A 73 1.41 -31.75 42.78
CA PHE A 73 0.56 -30.60 42.44
C PHE A 73 0.92 -30.06 41.04
N SER A 74 0.04 -29.25 40.44
CA SER A 74 0.23 -28.73 39.10
C SER A 74 0.32 -27.22 39.11
N LEU A 75 1.23 -26.68 38.28
CA LEU A 75 1.31 -25.28 37.90
C LEU A 75 0.79 -25.11 36.50
N GLY A 76 0.21 -23.95 36.20
CA GLY A 76 -0.26 -23.59 34.88
C GLY A 76 0.46 -22.35 34.32
N ILE A 77 0.90 -22.39 33.09
CA ILE A 77 1.32 -21.20 32.33
C ILE A 77 0.32 -20.96 31.20
N LYS A 78 -0.04 -19.71 31.01
CA LYS A 78 -0.92 -19.28 29.93
C LYS A 78 -0.37 -18.04 29.25
N GLY A 79 -0.67 -17.86 27.99
CA GLY A 79 -0.28 -16.67 27.23
C GLY A 79 -0.90 -16.69 25.85
N ASN A 80 -0.56 -15.66 25.07
CA ASN A 80 -0.91 -15.57 23.66
C ASN A 80 0.36 -15.34 22.86
N VAL A 81 0.62 -16.21 21.88
CA VAL A 81 1.74 -16.06 20.94
C VAL A 81 1.26 -15.22 19.78
N THR A 82 1.67 -13.96 19.73
CA THR A 82 1.47 -13.11 18.54
C THR A 82 2.35 -13.66 17.42
N PRO A 83 1.80 -13.94 16.21
CA PRO A 83 2.63 -14.24 15.07
C PRO A 83 3.60 -13.07 14.86
N LYS A 84 4.89 -13.35 14.70
CA LYS A 84 5.78 -12.35 14.13
C LYS A 84 5.24 -12.10 12.73
N GLU A 85 4.75 -10.89 12.46
CA GLU A 85 4.31 -10.51 11.12
C GLU A 85 5.40 -10.93 10.15
N ALA A 86 5.05 -11.78 9.19
CA ALA A 86 5.97 -12.09 8.11
C ALA A 86 6.26 -10.75 7.43
N GLN A 87 7.50 -10.30 7.48
CA GLN A 87 7.86 -9.11 6.71
C GLN A 87 7.47 -9.41 5.26
N PRO A 88 6.70 -8.53 4.60
CA PRO A 88 6.32 -8.76 3.23
C PRO A 88 7.60 -8.97 2.41
N ILE A 89 7.63 -10.02 1.59
CA ILE A 89 8.73 -10.25 0.67
C ILE A 89 8.69 -9.07 -0.30
N LEU A 90 9.65 -8.15 -0.18
CA LEU A 90 9.78 -7.01 -1.08
C LEU A 90 10.29 -7.52 -2.43
N ILE A 91 9.48 -7.31 -3.46
CA ILE A 91 9.84 -7.62 -4.83
C ILE A 91 10.23 -6.31 -5.53
N TYR A 92 11.33 -6.31 -6.25
CA TYR A 92 11.88 -5.14 -6.94
C TYR A 92 11.85 -5.35 -8.47
N PRO A 93 10.68 -5.30 -9.12
CA PRO A 93 10.53 -5.65 -10.54
C PRO A 93 11.01 -4.54 -11.49
N TYR A 94 11.31 -3.35 -10.98
CA TYR A 94 11.75 -2.21 -11.79
C TYR A 94 13.21 -1.91 -11.54
N SER A 95 13.88 -1.28 -12.53
CA SER A 95 15.29 -0.90 -12.41
C SER A 95 15.59 0.45 -13.06
N ILE A 96 16.60 1.14 -12.51
CA ILE A 96 17.31 2.28 -13.11
C ILE A 96 18.81 1.91 -12.96
N GLY A 97 19.43 1.38 -14.04
CA GLY A 97 20.73 0.75 -13.92
C GLY A 97 20.70 -0.41 -12.93
N ASP A 98 21.67 -0.43 -12.02
CA ASP A 98 21.80 -1.44 -10.96
C ASP A 98 20.87 -1.18 -9.75
N LEU A 99 20.23 -0.02 -9.68
CA LEU A 99 19.23 0.28 -8.65
C LEU A 99 17.92 -0.43 -9.00
N LYS A 100 17.44 -1.29 -8.12
CA LYS A 100 16.12 -1.92 -8.21
C LYS A 100 15.12 -1.22 -7.33
N LEU A 101 13.87 -1.15 -7.82
CA LEU A 101 12.77 -0.42 -7.18
C LEU A 101 11.54 -1.32 -7.05
N GLN A 102 10.82 -1.18 -5.94
CA GLN A 102 9.54 -1.85 -5.73
C GLN A 102 8.47 -1.38 -6.74
N THR A 103 8.47 -0.09 -7.05
CA THR A 103 7.59 0.52 -8.06
C THR A 103 8.25 1.76 -8.65
N LYS A 104 7.81 2.17 -9.85
CA LYS A 104 8.10 3.49 -10.42
C LYS A 104 6.89 4.43 -10.39
N ASN A 105 5.72 3.92 -9.94
CA ASN A 105 4.47 4.65 -9.97
C ASN A 105 3.93 4.81 -8.55
N ILE A 106 3.65 6.04 -8.17
CA ILE A 106 2.98 6.41 -6.93
C ILE A 106 1.61 6.97 -7.25
N LEU A 107 0.58 6.39 -6.67
CA LEU A 107 -0.79 6.82 -6.86
C LEU A 107 -1.43 7.18 -5.51
N TYR A 108 -1.62 8.47 -5.29
CA TYR A 108 -2.52 8.96 -4.26
C TYR A 108 -3.94 8.95 -4.82
N SER A 109 -4.75 7.98 -4.42
CA SER A 109 -6.09 7.76 -5.00
C SER A 109 -6.99 9.00 -4.85
N THR A 110 -7.06 9.56 -3.64
CA THR A 110 -7.74 10.82 -3.34
C THR A 110 -7.03 11.56 -2.22
N ILE A 111 -6.90 12.88 -2.35
CA ILE A 111 -6.32 13.78 -1.35
C ILE A 111 -7.26 14.97 -1.19
N ARG A 112 -7.51 15.40 0.05
CA ARG A 112 -8.24 16.64 0.35
C ARG A 112 -7.34 17.86 0.22
N PRO A 113 -7.88 19.07 0.00
CA PRO A 113 -7.07 20.26 -0.28
C PRO A 113 -6.08 20.67 0.81
N GLU A 114 -6.36 20.34 2.06
CA GLU A 114 -5.50 20.69 3.21
C GLU A 114 -4.62 19.51 3.68
N GLU A 115 -4.67 18.37 3.00
CA GLU A 115 -3.93 17.18 3.40
C GLU A 115 -2.51 17.15 2.81
N THR A 116 -1.61 16.55 3.59
CA THR A 116 -0.29 16.10 3.14
C THR A 116 -0.23 14.60 3.34
N LEU A 117 0.00 13.86 2.26
CA LEU A 117 0.13 12.41 2.29
C LEU A 117 1.53 11.99 1.87
N GLY A 118 2.06 10.94 2.51
CA GLY A 118 3.37 10.39 2.23
C GLY A 118 3.30 8.95 1.73
N GLU A 119 4.12 8.65 0.73
CA GLU A 119 4.34 7.31 0.20
C GLU A 119 5.83 7.02 0.13
N LYS A 120 6.18 5.73 0.09
CA LYS A 120 7.57 5.28 0.03
C LYS A 120 7.77 4.26 -1.08
N ILE A 121 8.92 4.35 -1.72
CA ILE A 121 9.41 3.36 -2.68
C ILE A 121 10.62 2.70 -2.06
N ASN A 122 10.57 1.39 -1.81
CA ASN A 122 11.72 0.64 -1.36
C ASN A 122 12.69 0.38 -2.52
N LEU A 123 13.98 0.45 -2.22
CA LEU A 123 15.10 0.33 -3.14
C LEU A 123 16.08 -0.72 -2.66
N ILE A 124 16.85 -1.28 -3.60
CA ILE A 124 18.03 -2.10 -3.33
C ILE A 124 19.08 -1.89 -4.42
N ASN A 125 20.35 -1.86 -4.03
CA ASN A 125 21.46 -1.89 -4.96
C ASN A 125 21.81 -3.36 -5.27
N GLU A 126 21.44 -3.86 -6.46
CA GLU A 126 21.83 -5.20 -6.92
C GLU A 126 23.16 -5.21 -7.71
N GLY A 127 23.80 -4.04 -7.85
CA GLY A 127 25.10 -3.93 -8.51
C GLY A 127 26.27 -4.39 -7.64
N LYS A 128 27.46 -4.38 -8.24
CA LYS A 128 28.72 -4.75 -7.57
C LYS A 128 29.49 -3.56 -7.00
N THR A 129 29.05 -2.34 -7.28
CA THR A 129 29.65 -1.08 -6.83
C THR A 129 28.63 -0.23 -6.08
N SER A 130 29.11 0.69 -5.25
CA SER A 130 28.21 1.64 -4.61
C SER A 130 27.53 2.56 -5.62
N LEU A 131 26.29 2.91 -5.37
CA LEU A 131 25.45 3.79 -6.19
C LEU A 131 25.23 5.12 -5.48
N ASN A 132 25.27 6.23 -6.22
CA ASN A 132 24.73 7.51 -5.78
C ASN A 132 23.39 7.76 -6.49
N ILE A 133 22.39 8.20 -5.73
CA ILE A 133 21.04 8.49 -6.22
C ILE A 133 20.84 10.01 -6.21
N HIS A 134 20.58 10.56 -7.39
CA HIS A 134 20.29 11.97 -7.58
C HIS A 134 18.85 12.12 -8.05
N LEU A 135 18.07 12.92 -7.30
CA LEU A 135 16.70 13.27 -7.65
C LEU A 135 16.70 14.61 -8.37
N GLY A 136 16.03 14.66 -9.52
CA GLY A 136 15.88 15.87 -10.30
C GLY A 136 14.87 16.84 -9.71
N LYS A 137 14.61 17.93 -10.44
CA LYS A 137 13.67 18.96 -10.02
C LYS A 137 12.24 18.41 -9.91
N THR A 138 11.58 18.71 -8.79
CA THR A 138 10.19 18.35 -8.51
C THR A 138 9.28 19.58 -8.48
N PRO A 139 7.97 19.43 -8.75
CA PRO A 139 7.01 20.51 -8.49
C PRO A 139 7.00 20.88 -6.99
N HIS A 140 6.71 22.14 -6.69
CA HIS A 140 6.75 22.69 -5.31
C HIS A 140 5.79 21.99 -4.34
N TYR A 141 4.73 21.33 -4.83
CA TYR A 141 3.80 20.55 -4.04
C TYR A 141 4.27 19.11 -3.73
N LEU A 142 5.43 18.70 -4.24
CA LEU A 142 6.07 17.41 -3.95
C LEU A 142 7.40 17.62 -3.23
N ASN A 143 7.56 16.99 -2.06
CA ASN A 143 8.85 16.83 -1.41
C ASN A 143 9.32 15.39 -1.57
N VAL A 144 10.48 15.19 -2.20
CA VAL A 144 11.01 13.87 -2.55
C VAL A 144 12.42 13.74 -2.02
N VAL A 145 12.66 12.70 -1.23
CA VAL A 145 13.94 12.46 -0.57
C VAL A 145 14.33 10.99 -0.70
N ALA A 146 15.56 10.73 -1.15
CA ALA A 146 16.17 9.40 -1.10
C ALA A 146 16.95 9.23 0.22
N ASN A 147 16.76 8.11 0.89
CA ASN A 147 17.46 7.78 2.14
C ASN A 147 17.86 6.30 2.19
N PRO A 148 19.17 5.99 2.22
CA PRO A 148 20.26 6.94 1.97
C PRO A 148 20.38 7.33 0.48
N THR A 149 21.11 8.41 0.20
CA THR A 149 21.42 8.85 -1.17
C THR A 149 22.56 8.04 -1.79
N LYS A 150 23.31 7.28 -0.98
CA LYS A 150 24.38 6.36 -1.41
C LYS A 150 24.10 4.98 -0.85
N LEU A 151 24.07 3.98 -1.74
CA LEU A 151 23.83 2.57 -1.40
C LEU A 151 25.06 1.72 -1.75
N ALA A 152 25.60 0.98 -0.78
CA ALA A 152 26.59 -0.06 -1.00
C ALA A 152 25.96 -1.26 -1.74
N PRO A 153 26.76 -2.18 -2.34
CA PRO A 153 26.25 -3.42 -2.92
C PRO A 153 25.39 -4.22 -1.93
N GLY A 154 24.17 -4.59 -2.34
CA GLY A 154 23.19 -5.31 -1.51
C GLY A 154 22.46 -4.46 -0.47
N GLU A 155 22.81 -3.19 -0.31
CA GLU A 155 22.16 -2.29 0.64
C GLU A 155 20.78 -1.86 0.14
N THR A 156 19.84 -1.72 1.07
CA THR A 156 18.48 -1.24 0.83
C THR A 156 18.31 0.20 1.29
N GLY A 157 17.37 0.91 0.65
CA GLY A 157 17.00 2.27 1.00
C GLY A 157 15.56 2.55 0.63
N GLU A 158 15.15 3.80 0.74
CA GLU A 158 13.82 4.25 0.36
C GLU A 158 13.86 5.61 -0.33
N ILE A 159 12.91 5.85 -1.23
CA ILE A 159 12.55 7.20 -1.68
C ILE A 159 11.23 7.54 -1.03
N SER A 160 11.22 8.56 -0.17
CA SER A 160 10.02 9.10 0.45
C SER A 160 9.47 10.23 -0.42
N ILE A 161 8.15 10.23 -0.67
CA ILE A 161 7.45 11.21 -1.48
C ILE A 161 6.29 11.76 -0.66
N LEU A 162 6.35 13.07 -0.35
CA LEU A 162 5.27 13.79 0.34
C LEU A 162 4.55 14.67 -0.66
N MET A 163 3.24 14.46 -0.80
CA MET A 163 2.34 15.28 -1.61
C MET A 163 1.57 16.25 -0.71
N ASN A 164 1.81 17.56 -0.87
CA ASN A 164 1.08 18.62 -0.19
C ASN A 164 -0.01 19.18 -1.13
N ALA A 165 -1.27 18.79 -0.89
CA ALA A 165 -2.38 19.20 -1.75
C ALA A 165 -2.68 20.71 -1.66
N LYS A 166 -2.40 21.36 -0.52
CA LYS A 166 -2.58 22.79 -0.33
C LYS A 166 -1.70 23.60 -1.28
N GLU A 167 -0.45 23.18 -1.43
CA GLU A 167 0.50 23.81 -2.34
C GLU A 167 0.16 23.62 -3.83
N ALA A 168 -0.60 22.58 -4.18
CA ALA A 168 -1.04 22.34 -5.54
C ALA A 168 -2.01 23.43 -6.06
N LYS A 169 -2.72 24.13 -5.16
CA LYS A 169 -3.64 25.26 -5.41
C LYS A 169 -4.75 24.97 -6.44
N ARG A 170 -5.05 23.71 -6.71
CA ARG A 170 -6.12 23.29 -7.63
C ARG A 170 -6.65 21.92 -7.27
N LYS A 171 -7.89 21.64 -7.69
CA LYS A 171 -8.52 20.32 -7.63
C LYS A 171 -8.38 19.58 -8.96
N GLY A 172 -8.62 18.29 -8.95
CA GLY A 172 -8.53 17.43 -10.13
C GLY A 172 -7.32 16.51 -10.11
N ARG A 173 -7.05 15.87 -11.24
CA ARG A 173 -5.90 14.99 -11.44
C ARG A 173 -4.62 15.79 -11.53
N MET A 174 -3.65 15.44 -10.73
CA MET A 174 -2.29 15.92 -10.76
C MET A 174 -1.37 14.78 -11.18
N THR A 175 -0.44 15.07 -12.07
CA THR A 175 0.64 14.13 -12.46
C THR A 175 1.97 14.84 -12.44
N ALA A 176 3.02 14.14 -12.06
CA ALA A 176 4.39 14.63 -12.13
C ALA A 176 5.34 13.49 -12.47
N GLU A 177 6.39 13.81 -13.22
CA GLU A 177 7.54 12.95 -13.42
C GLU A 177 8.70 13.47 -12.56
N ILE A 178 9.36 12.58 -11.84
CA ILE A 178 10.51 12.88 -11.02
C ILE A 178 11.72 12.24 -11.69
N PRO A 179 12.65 13.02 -12.28
CA PRO A 179 13.86 12.48 -12.84
C PRO A 179 14.74 11.86 -11.75
N VAL A 180 15.31 10.70 -12.02
CA VAL A 180 16.24 10.00 -11.14
C VAL A 180 17.46 9.63 -11.92
N THR A 181 18.64 10.04 -11.46
CA THR A 181 19.93 9.64 -12.02
C THR A 181 20.63 8.75 -11.01
N VAL A 182 21.07 7.59 -11.45
CA VAL A 182 21.80 6.61 -10.63
C VAL A 182 23.22 6.51 -11.19
N GLU A 183 24.19 6.86 -10.37
CA GLU A 183 25.62 6.83 -10.74
C GLU A 183 26.33 5.69 -10.02
N SER A 184 26.88 4.74 -10.77
CA SER A 184 27.77 3.70 -10.23
C SER A 184 29.18 4.28 -10.04
N ILE A 185 29.75 4.11 -8.84
CA ILE A 185 31.09 4.61 -8.55
C ILE A 185 32.10 3.94 -9.51
N GLY A 186 32.85 4.78 -10.24
CA GLY A 186 33.80 4.35 -11.27
C GLY A 186 33.27 4.40 -12.70
N GLN A 187 31.96 4.68 -12.91
CA GLN A 187 31.42 4.92 -14.25
C GLN A 187 31.37 6.41 -14.57
N LYS A 188 31.64 6.75 -15.85
CA LYS A 188 31.67 8.15 -16.32
C LYS A 188 30.28 8.77 -16.54
N LYS A 189 29.23 7.97 -16.64
CA LYS A 189 27.86 8.44 -16.92
C LYS A 189 26.85 7.68 -16.09
N GLY A 190 25.97 8.42 -15.44
CA GLY A 190 24.85 7.85 -14.70
C GLY A 190 23.75 7.30 -15.62
N THR A 191 22.95 6.38 -15.08
CA THR A 191 21.74 5.87 -15.74
C THR A 191 20.56 6.73 -15.34
N GLU A 192 19.83 7.24 -16.32
CA GLU A 192 18.65 8.07 -16.12
C GLU A 192 17.38 7.24 -16.09
N GLY A 193 16.44 7.63 -15.24
CA GLY A 193 15.11 7.07 -15.12
C GLY A 193 14.12 8.09 -14.60
N LYS A 194 12.86 7.68 -14.44
CA LYS A 194 11.78 8.53 -13.94
C LYS A 194 10.89 7.77 -12.98
N LEU A 195 10.39 8.48 -11.97
CA LEU A 195 9.27 8.04 -11.15
C LEU A 195 8.05 8.84 -11.56
N HIS A 196 6.88 8.20 -11.57
CA HIS A 196 5.62 8.82 -11.93
C HIS A 196 4.76 8.97 -10.67
N VAL A 197 4.31 10.18 -10.40
CA VAL A 197 3.42 10.49 -9.29
C VAL A 197 2.10 10.96 -9.84
N ALA A 198 1.01 10.42 -9.34
CA ALA A 198 -0.32 10.83 -9.68
C ALA A 198 -1.18 10.99 -8.43
N ALA A 199 -2.06 11.98 -8.41
CA ALA A 199 -2.96 12.26 -7.31
C ALA A 199 -4.29 12.84 -7.84
N ASN A 200 -5.41 12.51 -7.15
CA ASN A 200 -6.69 13.16 -7.39
C ASN A 200 -7.00 14.06 -6.19
N ILE A 201 -6.91 15.38 -6.38
CA ILE A 201 -7.28 16.35 -5.34
C ILE A 201 -8.79 16.59 -5.47
N ILE A 202 -9.55 16.24 -4.44
CA ILE A 202 -11.01 16.28 -4.39
C ILE A 202 -11.48 17.31 -3.35
N ASP A 203 -12.79 17.53 -3.24
CA ASP A 203 -13.36 18.31 -2.15
C ASP A 203 -13.28 17.58 -0.81
N ASP A 204 -13.31 18.33 0.27
CA ASP A 204 -13.49 17.74 1.61
C ASP A 204 -15.00 17.57 1.90
N PHE A 205 -15.48 16.36 1.66
CA PHE A 205 -16.87 15.98 1.89
C PHE A 205 -17.15 15.51 3.34
N SER A 206 -16.14 15.48 4.20
CA SER A 206 -16.27 14.94 5.56
C SER A 206 -17.20 15.78 6.44
N LYS A 207 -17.32 17.07 6.15
CA LYS A 207 -18.13 18.03 6.90
C LYS A 207 -19.56 18.19 6.39
N LEU A 208 -19.94 17.53 5.30
CA LEU A 208 -21.28 17.63 4.74
C LEU A 208 -22.30 16.97 5.66
N THR A 209 -23.35 17.72 5.99
CA THR A 209 -24.54 17.21 6.68
C THR A 209 -25.36 16.28 5.77
N ALA A 210 -26.26 15.49 6.35
CA ALA A 210 -27.16 14.63 5.58
C ALA A 210 -28.03 15.43 4.57
N SER A 211 -28.48 16.63 4.96
CA SER A 211 -29.25 17.52 4.10
C SER A 211 -28.43 18.04 2.92
N GLU A 212 -27.18 18.41 3.14
CA GLU A 212 -26.28 18.86 2.06
C GLU A 212 -25.95 17.73 1.10
N LYS A 213 -25.67 16.51 1.62
CA LYS A 213 -25.46 15.30 0.78
C LYS A 213 -26.69 14.99 -0.08
N ALA A 214 -27.89 15.13 0.47
CA ALA A 214 -29.15 14.90 -0.29
C ALA A 214 -29.43 15.95 -1.39
N LYS A 215 -28.76 17.10 -1.32
CA LYS A 215 -28.82 18.17 -2.33
C LYS A 215 -27.58 18.22 -3.21
N ALA A 216 -26.59 17.39 -2.97
CA ALA A 216 -25.33 17.38 -3.71
C ALA A 216 -25.51 17.02 -5.19
N PRO A 217 -24.54 17.37 -6.05
CA PRO A 217 -24.52 16.88 -7.42
C PRO A 217 -24.27 15.37 -7.45
N VAL A 218 -24.78 14.71 -8.48
CA VAL A 218 -24.58 13.28 -8.71
C VAL A 218 -24.16 13.07 -10.17
N ALA A 219 -22.95 12.57 -10.36
CA ALA A 219 -22.39 12.29 -11.68
C ALA A 219 -22.82 10.89 -12.15
N GLN A 220 -23.69 10.82 -13.13
CA GLN A 220 -24.10 9.58 -13.78
C GLN A 220 -23.45 9.47 -15.16
N LEU A 221 -22.54 8.49 -15.32
CA LEU A 221 -21.90 8.19 -16.60
C LEU A 221 -22.83 7.36 -17.49
N SER A 222 -22.77 7.57 -18.81
CA SER A 222 -23.45 6.72 -19.81
C SER A 222 -22.90 5.28 -19.83
N GLY A 223 -21.69 5.08 -19.34
CA GLY A 223 -21.04 3.78 -19.19
C GLY A 223 -19.63 3.90 -18.61
N THR A 224 -19.11 2.79 -18.12
CA THR A 224 -17.73 2.68 -17.58
C THR A 224 -16.75 2.03 -18.56
N LEU A 225 -17.24 1.60 -19.72
CA LEU A 225 -16.46 1.04 -20.82
C LEU A 225 -16.84 1.73 -22.14
N LEU A 226 -15.85 2.20 -22.86
CA LEU A 226 -15.94 2.65 -24.24
C LEU A 226 -15.09 1.73 -25.10
N ASP A 227 -15.73 0.78 -25.77
CA ASP A 227 -15.06 -0.18 -26.64
C ASP A 227 -15.15 0.25 -28.11
N PHE A 228 -14.00 0.42 -28.73
CA PHE A 228 -13.91 0.71 -30.17
C PHE A 228 -13.82 -0.54 -31.02
N GLY A 229 -13.82 -1.75 -30.40
CA GLY A 229 -13.75 -3.03 -31.09
C GLY A 229 -12.48 -3.17 -31.94
N LYS A 230 -12.60 -3.83 -33.08
CA LYS A 230 -11.51 -3.98 -34.04
C LYS A 230 -11.34 -2.69 -34.85
N LEU A 231 -10.14 -2.11 -34.78
CA LEU A 231 -9.81 -0.88 -35.49
C LEU A 231 -9.56 -1.16 -36.98
N PRO A 232 -9.96 -0.26 -37.88
CA PRO A 232 -9.76 -0.43 -39.31
C PRO A 232 -8.27 -0.45 -39.66
N ASP A 233 -7.88 -1.39 -40.52
CA ASP A 233 -6.56 -1.43 -41.12
C ASP A 233 -6.44 -0.36 -42.22
N LYS A 234 -5.22 -0.08 -42.69
CA LYS A 234 -4.93 0.93 -43.74
C LYS A 234 -5.71 0.72 -45.05
N SER A 235 -6.28 -0.48 -45.27
CA SER A 235 -6.99 -0.88 -46.47
C SER A 235 -8.52 -0.72 -46.41
N SER A 236 -9.10 -0.37 -45.24
CA SER A 236 -10.56 -0.25 -45.16
C SER A 236 -11.03 1.13 -45.60
N PHE A 237 -12.03 1.15 -46.52
CA PHE A 237 -12.67 2.32 -47.13
C PHE A 237 -13.53 3.18 -46.16
N ILE A 238 -13.41 3.01 -44.86
CA ILE A 238 -14.08 3.88 -43.90
C ILE A 238 -13.35 5.23 -43.88
N PRO A 239 -14.01 6.36 -44.18
CA PRO A 239 -13.36 7.66 -44.19
C PRO A 239 -12.95 8.04 -42.75
N LEU A 240 -11.71 7.72 -42.39
CA LEU A 240 -11.05 8.18 -41.17
C LEU A 240 -10.72 9.66 -41.35
N VAL A 241 -11.52 10.55 -40.79
CA VAL A 241 -11.18 11.98 -40.77
C VAL A 241 -9.88 12.14 -39.97
N GLY A 242 -8.77 12.37 -40.65
CA GLY A 242 -7.44 12.51 -40.04
C GLY A 242 -6.85 11.23 -39.43
N GLY A 243 -7.32 10.01 -39.82
CA GLY A 243 -6.80 8.75 -39.30
C GLY A 243 -7.13 8.48 -37.82
N ARG A 244 -8.23 9.01 -37.32
CA ARG A 244 -8.68 8.89 -35.92
C ARG A 244 -10.07 8.27 -35.87
N VAL A 245 -10.32 7.49 -34.78
CA VAL A 245 -11.65 6.96 -34.45
C VAL A 245 -12.15 7.69 -33.22
N SER A 246 -13.42 8.05 -33.20
CA SER A 246 -14.01 8.80 -32.08
C SER A 246 -15.27 8.13 -31.54
N GLY A 247 -15.47 8.24 -30.24
CA GLY A 247 -16.69 7.88 -29.50
C GLY A 247 -17.03 8.99 -28.51
N THR A 248 -18.08 8.81 -27.75
CA THR A 248 -18.54 9.79 -26.76
C THR A 248 -18.77 9.16 -25.42
N ILE A 249 -18.50 9.93 -24.36
CA ILE A 249 -18.89 9.64 -22.99
C ILE A 249 -19.83 10.76 -22.57
N GLU A 250 -20.98 10.41 -22.03
CA GLU A 250 -21.93 11.38 -21.50
C GLU A 250 -21.94 11.33 -19.98
N ILE A 251 -22.01 12.50 -19.36
CA ILE A 251 -22.15 12.66 -17.92
C ILE A 251 -23.41 13.48 -17.67
N THR A 252 -24.39 12.87 -17.02
CA THR A 252 -25.62 13.52 -16.59
C THR A 252 -25.51 13.88 -15.13
N ASN A 253 -25.89 15.11 -14.77
CA ASN A 253 -26.04 15.49 -13.38
C ASN A 253 -27.45 15.13 -12.91
N SER A 254 -27.61 13.99 -12.23
CA SER A 254 -28.89 13.57 -11.64
C SER A 254 -29.13 14.12 -10.21
N GLY A 255 -28.20 14.94 -9.71
CA GLY A 255 -28.29 15.60 -8.43
C GLY A 255 -29.09 16.91 -8.46
N LYS A 256 -29.05 17.66 -7.35
CA LYS A 256 -29.80 18.91 -7.17
C LYS A 256 -28.96 20.18 -7.19
N SER A 257 -27.64 20.05 -7.15
CA SER A 257 -26.69 21.17 -7.24
C SER A 257 -25.82 21.04 -8.49
N PRO A 258 -25.18 22.11 -8.97
CA PRO A 258 -24.30 22.05 -10.14
C PRO A 258 -23.16 21.04 -9.94
N LEU A 259 -22.96 20.17 -10.93
CA LEU A 259 -21.84 19.23 -10.99
C LEU A 259 -20.67 19.91 -11.67
N VAL A 260 -19.55 20.02 -10.96
CA VAL A 260 -18.31 20.62 -11.47
C VAL A 260 -17.31 19.52 -11.79
N ILE A 261 -16.83 19.45 -13.03
CA ILE A 261 -15.78 18.56 -13.47
C ILE A 261 -14.42 19.28 -13.38
N TYR A 262 -13.61 18.98 -12.38
CA TYR A 262 -12.32 19.60 -12.13
C TYR A 262 -11.28 19.22 -13.18
N SER A 263 -11.24 17.93 -13.54
CA SER A 263 -10.33 17.43 -14.58
C SER A 263 -10.93 16.25 -15.34
N VAL A 264 -10.51 16.13 -16.60
CA VAL A 264 -10.69 14.93 -17.44
C VAL A 264 -9.33 14.63 -18.05
N THR A 265 -8.76 13.48 -17.74
CA THR A 265 -7.41 13.11 -18.17
C THR A 265 -7.35 11.64 -18.59
N CYS A 266 -6.50 11.37 -19.56
CA CYS A 266 -6.05 10.03 -19.91
C CYS A 266 -4.52 10.07 -19.96
N GLU A 267 -3.85 9.13 -19.31
CA GLU A 267 -2.39 9.06 -19.29
C GLU A 267 -1.83 8.36 -20.54
N ASP A 268 -2.69 7.69 -21.30
CA ASP A 268 -2.31 7.08 -22.59
C ASP A 268 -2.41 8.11 -23.72
N GLU A 269 -1.26 8.49 -24.27
CA GLU A 269 -1.17 9.51 -25.32
C GLU A 269 -1.92 9.14 -26.63
N ARG A 270 -2.24 7.86 -26.81
CA ARG A 270 -3.03 7.36 -27.94
C ARG A 270 -4.51 7.74 -27.84
N VAL A 271 -4.95 8.18 -26.64
CA VAL A 271 -6.32 8.57 -26.34
C VAL A 271 -6.38 10.05 -25.98
N ALA A 272 -7.21 10.81 -26.68
CA ALA A 272 -7.47 12.20 -26.37
C ALA A 272 -8.94 12.39 -25.99
N VAL A 273 -9.19 13.23 -24.97
CA VAL A 273 -10.54 13.60 -24.54
C VAL A 273 -10.72 15.10 -24.74
N SER A 274 -11.83 15.49 -25.36
CA SER A 274 -12.13 16.90 -25.66
C SER A 274 -13.62 17.19 -25.49
N GLY A 275 -13.98 18.50 -25.49
CA GLY A 275 -15.36 18.93 -25.32
C GLY A 275 -15.85 18.82 -23.87
N GLY A 276 -17.17 18.77 -23.71
CA GLY A 276 -17.88 18.74 -22.46
C GLY A 276 -17.83 20.06 -21.67
N LYS A 277 -18.97 20.47 -21.14
CA LYS A 277 -19.03 21.59 -20.19
C LYS A 277 -18.44 21.14 -18.84
N ARG A 278 -17.65 22.00 -18.22
CA ARG A 278 -17.06 21.72 -16.91
C ARG A 278 -18.05 21.90 -15.76
N GLU A 279 -19.11 22.65 -15.96
CA GLU A 279 -20.22 22.80 -15.03
C GLU A 279 -21.51 22.30 -15.71
N ILE A 280 -22.14 21.32 -15.06
CA ILE A 280 -23.33 20.62 -15.56
C ILE A 280 -24.49 20.91 -14.59
N LYS A 281 -25.51 21.63 -15.07
CA LYS A 281 -26.70 21.97 -14.27
C LYS A 281 -27.49 20.71 -13.90
N PRO A 282 -28.24 20.70 -12.78
CA PRO A 282 -29.16 19.62 -12.45
C PRO A 282 -30.04 19.21 -13.63
N GLY A 283 -30.19 17.90 -13.87
CA GLY A 283 -31.00 17.32 -14.95
C GLY A 283 -30.41 17.46 -16.36
N THR A 284 -29.22 18.05 -16.52
CA THR A 284 -28.58 18.21 -17.86
C THR A 284 -27.41 17.26 -18.04
N THR A 285 -27.01 17.09 -19.32
CA THR A 285 -25.93 16.19 -19.74
C THR A 285 -24.83 16.97 -20.43
N ALA A 286 -23.59 16.58 -20.16
CA ALA A 286 -22.42 17.04 -20.93
C ALA A 286 -21.80 15.85 -21.68
N THR A 287 -21.44 16.09 -22.95
CA THR A 287 -20.85 15.08 -23.84
C THR A 287 -19.35 15.36 -24.01
N PHE A 288 -18.53 14.35 -23.74
CA PHE A 288 -17.08 14.35 -23.93
C PHE A 288 -16.73 13.49 -25.14
N LYS A 289 -16.02 14.04 -26.10
CA LYS A 289 -15.54 13.30 -27.26
C LYS A 289 -14.22 12.61 -26.91
N VAL A 290 -14.18 11.31 -27.10
CA VAL A 290 -12.98 10.47 -26.95
C VAL A 290 -12.46 10.13 -28.33
N THR A 291 -11.19 10.39 -28.58
CA THR A 291 -10.54 10.15 -29.87
C THR A 291 -9.35 9.23 -29.67
N VAL A 292 -9.31 8.15 -30.44
CA VAL A 292 -8.24 7.15 -30.43
C VAL A 292 -7.42 7.30 -31.72
N ARG A 293 -6.10 7.09 -31.63
CA ARG A 293 -5.13 7.11 -32.74
C ARG A 293 -4.78 5.68 -33.18
N PRO A 294 -5.49 5.08 -34.16
CA PRO A 294 -5.31 3.67 -34.54
C PRO A 294 -3.90 3.34 -35.02
N LYS A 295 -3.19 4.28 -35.64
CA LYS A 295 -1.84 4.08 -36.17
C LYS A 295 -0.80 3.80 -35.08
N GLU A 296 -1.04 4.26 -33.86
CA GLU A 296 -0.14 4.11 -32.72
C GLU A 296 -0.44 2.83 -31.91
N ILE A 297 -1.51 2.08 -32.28
CA ILE A 297 -1.88 0.81 -31.62
C ILE A 297 -1.32 -0.35 -32.46
N LYS A 298 -0.42 -1.13 -31.85
CA LYS A 298 0.20 -2.29 -32.52
C LYS A 298 -0.64 -3.55 -32.39
N THR A 299 -1.22 -3.82 -31.24
CA THR A 299 -2.02 -5.00 -30.96
C THR A 299 -3.34 -4.64 -30.28
N LYS A 300 -3.26 -4.00 -29.11
CA LYS A 300 -4.38 -3.71 -28.23
C LYS A 300 -4.21 -2.36 -27.55
N LEU A 301 -5.31 -1.66 -27.31
CA LEU A 301 -5.41 -0.49 -26.45
C LEU A 301 -6.19 -0.88 -25.19
N GLU A 302 -5.67 -0.56 -24.04
CA GLU A 302 -6.39 -0.48 -22.77
C GLU A 302 -5.94 0.78 -22.05
N ALA A 303 -6.84 1.75 -21.94
CA ALA A 303 -6.58 3.04 -21.32
C ALA A 303 -7.67 3.38 -20.32
N LEU A 304 -7.38 4.27 -19.37
CA LEU A 304 -8.33 4.77 -18.39
C LEU A 304 -8.47 6.28 -18.53
N ILE A 305 -9.70 6.74 -18.72
CA ILE A 305 -10.07 8.14 -18.61
C ILE A 305 -10.50 8.39 -17.17
N ASN A 306 -9.87 9.37 -16.53
CA ASN A 306 -10.14 9.77 -15.17
C ASN A 306 -10.90 11.09 -15.16
N PHE A 307 -12.10 11.11 -14.59
CA PHE A 307 -12.90 12.30 -14.31
C PHE A 307 -12.83 12.60 -12.82
N VAL A 308 -12.46 13.81 -12.43
CA VAL A 308 -12.51 14.27 -11.04
C VAL A 308 -13.56 15.36 -10.93
N CYS A 309 -14.48 15.23 -9.97
CA CYS A 309 -15.64 16.12 -9.83
C CYS A 309 -16.02 16.35 -8.37
N ASN A 310 -17.03 17.21 -8.14
CA ASN A 310 -17.56 17.54 -6.82
C ASN A 310 -18.72 16.63 -6.36
N ASP A 311 -18.91 15.45 -6.95
CA ASP A 311 -19.88 14.45 -6.46
C ASP A 311 -19.35 13.78 -5.17
N PRO A 312 -19.99 13.97 -4.00
CA PRO A 312 -19.51 13.38 -2.74
C PRO A 312 -19.61 11.86 -2.69
N ASN A 313 -20.46 11.23 -3.52
CA ASN A 313 -20.63 9.78 -3.56
C ASN A 313 -19.64 9.08 -4.50
N GLY A 314 -18.89 9.85 -5.29
CA GLY A 314 -17.88 9.33 -6.20
C GLY A 314 -17.15 10.45 -6.89
N PRO A 315 -16.22 11.13 -6.19
CA PRO A 315 -15.51 12.29 -6.74
C PRO A 315 -14.55 11.92 -7.87
N VAL A 316 -14.22 10.63 -8.00
CA VAL A 316 -13.41 10.09 -9.09
C VAL A 316 -14.23 9.07 -9.87
N ARG A 317 -14.35 9.27 -11.17
CA ARG A 317 -15.02 8.37 -12.10
C ARG A 317 -14.04 7.89 -13.16
N LEU A 318 -14.01 6.58 -13.39
CA LEU A 318 -13.13 5.96 -14.37
C LEU A 318 -13.94 5.38 -15.52
N VAL A 319 -13.48 5.63 -16.74
CA VAL A 319 -14.00 4.97 -17.94
C VAL A 319 -12.86 4.25 -18.64
N LYS A 320 -13.00 2.94 -18.80
CA LYS A 320 -12.05 2.12 -19.54
C LYS A 320 -12.29 2.31 -21.04
N VAL A 321 -11.20 2.54 -21.78
CA VAL A 321 -11.22 2.62 -23.25
C VAL A 321 -10.47 1.42 -23.79
N THR A 322 -11.12 0.64 -24.66
CA THR A 322 -10.52 -0.53 -25.30
C THR A 322 -10.59 -0.44 -26.81
N ALA A 323 -9.61 -1.01 -27.48
CA ALA A 323 -9.61 -1.27 -28.91
C ALA A 323 -8.63 -2.39 -29.26
N ASN A 324 -8.88 -3.11 -30.35
CA ASN A 324 -8.00 -4.12 -30.89
C ASN A 324 -7.57 -3.75 -32.32
N LYS A 325 -6.37 -4.24 -32.70
CA LYS A 325 -5.88 -4.08 -34.08
C LYS A 325 -6.40 -5.21 -34.96
#